data_8e1d2298c8b7ef9dc7fc81437a20ffb6
#
_entry.id   8e1d2298c8b7ef9dc7fc81437a20ffb6
#
_cell.length_a   1.000
_cell.length_b   1.000
_cell.length_c   1.000
_cell.angle_alpha   90.00
_cell.angle_beta   90.00
_cell.angle_gamma   90.00
#
_symmetry.space_group_name_H-M   'P 1'
#
loop_
_entity.id
_entity.type
_entity.pdbx_description
1 polymer ?
#
loop_
_entity_poly.entity_id
_entity_poly.type
_entity_poly.pdbx_seq_one_letter_code
_entity_poly.pdbx_strand_id
1 'polypeptide(L)'
;EGREVLHHLSQGLDHLRRATSATAIGGLLGARALRIGIIEDFEARVTPGLATALAGQMPNAKLSIRSILSHEVPSLLNQDELDVAIASEPESRAESLICDPLLRDPFVLVMQKNAGFDPVALLDGSDALPFLRFNREHLIGMQVEAHLARNRITLPDRYAFDSVQSILAIVADGNGWSIITPLGFARAQRFAERVALHPLPLPDFARRISLMSRSDSDRPVAHAIAALLRSIVAQSEVGPIIAAYPWLAGVFATLDPSD
;
A
#
# COMPACT_ATOMS: atom_id res chain seq x y z
N GLU A 1 -11.96 6.79 -34.71
CA GLU A 1 -10.90 6.32 -35.66
C GLU A 1 -9.59 7.12 -35.50
N GLY A 2 -9.54 8.45 -35.66
CA GLY A 2 -8.28 9.22 -35.58
C GLY A 2 -7.61 9.20 -34.21
N ARG A 3 -8.37 9.21 -33.11
CA ARG A 3 -7.84 9.11 -31.73
C ARG A 3 -7.31 7.72 -31.42
N GLU A 4 -7.94 6.67 -31.90
CA GLU A 4 -7.50 5.28 -31.73
C GLU A 4 -6.20 5.02 -32.48
N VAL A 5 -6.08 5.51 -33.71
CA VAL A 5 -4.86 5.40 -34.51
C VAL A 5 -3.70 6.15 -33.83
N LEU A 6 -3.94 7.36 -33.32
CA LEU A 6 -2.94 8.12 -32.55
C LEU A 6 -2.52 7.38 -31.26
N HIS A 7 -3.47 6.76 -30.57
CA HIS A 7 -3.21 5.96 -29.38
C HIS A 7 -2.31 4.74 -29.72
N HIS A 8 -2.65 3.97 -30.74
CA HIS A 8 -1.85 2.82 -31.19
C HIS A 8 -0.48 3.20 -31.76
N LEU A 9 -0.38 4.33 -32.47
CA LEU A 9 0.90 4.85 -32.95
C LEU A 9 1.79 5.31 -31.78
N SER A 10 1.21 5.97 -30.77
CA SER A 10 1.92 6.37 -29.54
C SER A 10 2.44 5.14 -28.78
N GLN A 11 1.61 4.09 -28.63
CA GLN A 11 2.01 2.83 -28.02
C GLN A 11 3.15 2.15 -28.82
N GLY A 12 3.04 2.09 -30.15
CA GLY A 12 4.07 1.51 -31.01
C GLY A 12 5.41 2.25 -30.91
N LEU A 13 5.38 3.58 -30.85
CA LEU A 13 6.58 4.41 -30.65
C LEU A 13 7.19 4.21 -29.25
N ASP A 14 6.36 4.03 -28.24
CA ASP A 14 6.86 3.77 -26.88
C ASP A 14 7.46 2.36 -26.78
N HIS A 15 6.91 1.34 -27.45
CA HIS A 15 7.53 0.02 -27.54
C HIS A 15 8.89 0.06 -28.27
N LEU A 16 8.99 0.78 -29.37
CA LEU A 16 10.26 0.96 -30.07
C LEU A 16 11.30 1.72 -29.20
N ARG A 17 10.88 2.72 -28.45
CA ARG A 17 11.73 3.45 -27.51
C ARG A 17 12.24 2.57 -26.36
N ARG A 18 11.40 1.68 -25.83
CA ARG A 18 11.77 0.69 -24.81
C ARG A 18 12.79 -0.32 -25.34
N ALA A 19 12.60 -0.81 -26.56
CA ALA A 19 13.52 -1.75 -27.20
C ALA A 19 14.94 -1.16 -27.42
N THR A 20 15.07 0.16 -27.62
CA THR A 20 16.34 0.85 -27.77
C THR A 20 17.00 1.24 -26.44
N SER A 21 16.27 1.17 -25.31
CA SER A 21 16.79 1.52 -23.96
C SER A 21 17.36 0.32 -23.19
N ALA A 22 17.31 -0.88 -23.76
CA ALA A 22 17.57 -2.15 -23.09
C ALA A 22 19.04 -2.54 -22.96
N THR A 23 19.94 -1.60 -22.63
CA THR A 23 21.31 -1.94 -22.21
C THR A 23 21.44 -1.77 -20.69
N ALA A 24 21.84 -2.81 -20.01
CA ALA A 24 21.70 -3.09 -18.57
C ALA A 24 22.34 -2.08 -17.56
N ILE A 25 23.04 -1.07 -17.99
CA ILE A 25 23.58 0.02 -17.15
C ILE A 25 22.81 1.34 -17.36
N GLY A 26 21.96 1.39 -18.40
CA GLY A 26 21.22 2.56 -18.82
C GLY A 26 19.73 2.58 -18.43
N GLY A 27 19.22 1.57 -17.74
CA GLY A 27 17.78 1.41 -17.52
C GLY A 27 17.11 2.66 -16.93
N LEU A 28 17.52 3.10 -15.75
CA LEU A 28 17.05 4.34 -15.13
C LEU A 28 17.56 5.59 -15.83
N LEU A 29 18.87 5.64 -16.17
CA LEU A 29 19.49 6.80 -16.84
C LEU A 29 19.00 7.03 -18.27
N GLY A 30 18.51 5.99 -18.95
CA GLY A 30 18.02 6.04 -20.33
C GLY A 30 16.53 6.31 -20.49
N ALA A 31 15.75 6.16 -19.43
CA ALA A 31 14.29 6.36 -19.48
C ALA A 31 13.96 7.86 -19.64
N ARG A 32 13.18 8.20 -20.67
CA ARG A 32 12.72 9.58 -20.93
C ARG A 32 11.44 9.94 -20.17
N ALA A 33 10.69 8.95 -19.74
CA ALA A 33 9.48 9.11 -18.96
C ALA A 33 9.30 7.88 -18.07
N LEU A 34 8.73 8.08 -16.88
CA LEU A 34 8.36 7.02 -15.95
C LEU A 34 7.02 7.37 -15.29
N ARG A 35 6.04 6.48 -15.44
CA ARG A 35 4.68 6.63 -14.91
C ARG A 35 4.52 5.65 -13.75
N ILE A 36 4.36 6.17 -12.56
CA ILE A 36 4.28 5.41 -11.31
C ILE A 36 2.89 5.56 -10.72
N GLY A 37 2.22 4.44 -10.45
CA GLY A 37 1.05 4.40 -9.58
C GLY A 37 1.47 4.07 -8.16
N ILE A 38 0.90 4.75 -7.16
CA ILE A 38 1.23 4.49 -5.77
C ILE A 38 -0.04 4.60 -4.91
N ILE A 39 -0.19 3.70 -3.93
CA ILE A 39 -1.34 3.77 -3.02
C ILE A 39 -1.24 5.00 -2.11
N GLU A 40 -2.40 5.50 -1.73
CA GLU A 40 -2.57 6.69 -0.90
C GLU A 40 -1.81 6.60 0.43
N ASP A 41 -1.60 5.38 0.96
CA ASP A 41 -0.86 5.15 2.20
C ASP A 41 0.58 5.70 2.16
N PHE A 42 1.17 5.80 0.98
CA PHE A 42 2.54 6.27 0.78
C PHE A 42 2.66 7.75 0.38
N GLU A 43 1.54 8.45 0.16
CA GLU A 43 1.57 9.81 -0.38
C GLU A 43 2.34 10.81 0.49
N ALA A 44 2.16 10.74 1.80
CA ALA A 44 2.66 11.79 2.69
C ALA A 44 4.18 11.79 2.87
N ARG A 45 4.81 10.62 2.89
CA ARG A 45 6.23 10.48 3.28
C ARG A 45 7.07 9.72 2.26
N VAL A 46 6.55 8.62 1.71
CA VAL A 46 7.30 7.79 0.77
C VAL A 46 7.34 8.44 -0.61
N THR A 47 6.23 8.95 -1.11
CA THR A 47 6.16 9.58 -2.45
C THR A 47 7.12 10.76 -2.62
N PRO A 48 7.23 11.73 -1.70
CA PRO A 48 8.20 12.81 -1.82
C PRO A 48 9.65 12.33 -1.82
N GLY A 49 9.98 11.35 -0.96
CA GLY A 49 11.30 10.73 -0.91
C GLY A 49 11.65 10.02 -2.22
N LEU A 50 10.72 9.23 -2.77
CA LEU A 50 10.86 8.55 -4.04
C LEU A 50 11.05 9.54 -5.20
N ALA A 51 10.22 10.56 -5.28
CA ALA A 51 10.29 11.59 -6.32
C ALA A 51 11.65 12.30 -6.31
N THR A 52 12.13 12.70 -5.12
CA THR A 52 13.43 13.35 -4.95
C THR A 52 14.59 12.45 -5.38
N ALA A 53 14.57 11.19 -4.95
CA ALA A 53 15.62 10.23 -5.29
C ALA A 53 15.65 9.91 -6.79
N LEU A 54 14.48 9.72 -7.41
CA LEU A 54 14.36 9.48 -8.85
C LEU A 54 14.80 10.70 -9.67
N ALA A 55 14.43 11.92 -9.26
CA ALA A 55 14.87 13.15 -9.94
C ALA A 55 16.41 13.28 -9.93
N GLY A 56 17.07 12.87 -8.84
CA GLY A 56 18.54 12.85 -8.77
C GLY A 56 19.18 11.81 -9.69
N GLN A 57 18.54 10.66 -9.88
CA GLN A 57 19.05 9.57 -10.74
C GLN A 57 18.65 9.73 -12.22
N MET A 58 17.56 10.45 -12.49
CA MET A 58 16.96 10.60 -13.81
C MET A 58 16.69 12.08 -14.13
N PRO A 59 17.70 12.95 -14.18
CA PRO A 59 17.53 14.41 -14.24
C PRO A 59 16.79 14.89 -15.50
N ASN A 60 16.78 14.09 -16.57
CA ASN A 60 16.14 14.44 -17.84
C ASN A 60 14.83 13.69 -18.08
N ALA A 61 14.38 12.87 -17.14
CA ALA A 61 13.16 12.07 -17.31
C ALA A 61 11.92 12.86 -16.86
N LYS A 62 10.81 12.66 -17.57
CA LYS A 62 9.49 13.10 -17.11
C LYS A 62 8.95 12.08 -16.12
N LEU A 63 8.90 12.45 -14.84
CA LEU A 63 8.29 11.63 -13.79
C LEU A 63 6.81 11.99 -13.65
N SER A 64 5.94 10.99 -13.64
CA SER A 64 4.51 11.13 -13.35
C SER A 64 4.17 10.13 -12.24
N ILE A 65 3.82 10.65 -11.07
CA ILE A 65 3.42 9.83 -9.91
C ILE A 65 1.97 10.17 -9.61
N ARG A 66 1.10 9.16 -9.56
CA ARG A 66 -0.33 9.35 -9.26
C ARG A 66 -0.82 8.36 -8.21
N SER A 67 -1.81 8.78 -7.43
CA SER A 67 -2.53 7.91 -6.51
C SER A 67 -3.41 6.92 -7.28
N ILE A 68 -3.44 5.67 -6.81
CA ILE A 68 -4.21 4.58 -7.40
C ILE A 68 -4.84 3.71 -6.31
N LEU A 69 -5.90 2.98 -6.67
CA LEU A 69 -6.44 1.92 -5.85
C LEU A 69 -5.80 0.56 -6.24
N SER A 70 -5.54 -0.28 -5.24
CA SER A 70 -4.84 -1.56 -5.48
C SER A 70 -5.55 -2.46 -6.50
N HIS A 71 -6.87 -2.43 -6.57
CA HIS A 71 -7.64 -3.24 -7.52
C HIS A 71 -7.55 -2.73 -8.97
N GLU A 72 -7.12 -1.49 -9.19
CA GLU A 72 -6.94 -0.91 -10.54
C GLU A 72 -5.63 -1.32 -11.19
N VAL A 73 -4.65 -1.78 -10.39
CA VAL A 73 -3.27 -2.06 -10.84
C VAL A 73 -3.20 -2.95 -12.08
N PRO A 74 -3.89 -4.10 -12.15
CA PRO A 74 -3.80 -4.97 -13.33
C PRO A 74 -4.27 -4.27 -14.60
N SER A 75 -5.35 -3.50 -14.52
CA SER A 75 -5.89 -2.76 -15.67
C SER A 75 -4.94 -1.68 -16.14
N LEU A 76 -4.43 -0.86 -15.21
CA LEU A 76 -3.56 0.27 -15.51
C LEU A 76 -2.21 -0.15 -16.12
N LEU A 77 -1.64 -1.26 -15.63
CA LEU A 77 -0.42 -1.83 -16.20
C LEU A 77 -0.70 -2.46 -17.58
N ASN A 78 -1.79 -3.20 -17.76
CA ASN A 78 -2.13 -3.84 -19.03
C ASN A 78 -2.50 -2.83 -20.13
N GLN A 79 -3.03 -1.67 -19.76
CA GLN A 79 -3.38 -0.59 -20.69
C GLN A 79 -2.20 0.37 -20.97
N ASP A 80 -1.01 0.04 -20.49
CA ASP A 80 0.17 0.91 -20.59
C ASP A 80 -0.03 2.33 -20.03
N GLU A 81 -0.93 2.50 -19.05
CA GLU A 81 -1.11 3.77 -18.36
C GLU A 81 -0.05 3.99 -17.29
N LEU A 82 0.50 2.91 -16.74
CA LEU A 82 1.60 2.91 -15.78
C LEU A 82 2.73 2.00 -16.28
N ASP A 83 3.94 2.35 -15.89
CA ASP A 83 5.13 1.53 -16.10
C ASP A 83 5.35 0.61 -14.88
N VAL A 84 5.12 1.14 -13.68
CA VAL A 84 5.15 0.40 -12.41
C VAL A 84 4.04 0.87 -11.48
N ALA A 85 3.61 -0.01 -10.58
CA ALA A 85 2.62 0.29 -9.55
C ALA A 85 3.10 -0.20 -8.18
N ILE A 86 2.90 0.60 -7.14
CA ILE A 86 3.20 0.25 -5.75
C ILE A 86 1.87 0.14 -5.01
N ALA A 87 1.46 -1.08 -4.66
CA ALA A 87 0.16 -1.34 -4.08
C ALA A 87 0.11 -2.67 -3.32
N SER A 88 -1.01 -2.92 -2.62
CA SER A 88 -1.28 -4.23 -2.03
C SER A 88 -1.39 -5.29 -3.12
N GLU A 89 -0.72 -6.42 -2.91
CA GLU A 89 -0.85 -7.58 -3.81
C GLU A 89 -2.30 -8.06 -3.84
N PRO A 90 -2.85 -8.39 -5.03
CA PRO A 90 -4.15 -9.05 -5.12
C PRO A 90 -4.04 -10.49 -4.57
N GLU A 91 -5.13 -11.02 -3.99
CA GLU A 91 -5.17 -12.40 -3.49
C GLU A 91 -4.90 -13.43 -4.60
N SER A 92 -5.35 -13.16 -5.82
CA SER A 92 -5.08 -13.96 -7.01
C SER A 92 -4.08 -13.21 -7.88
N ARG A 93 -2.85 -13.72 -7.96
CA ARG A 93 -1.84 -13.18 -8.88
C ARG A 93 -2.26 -13.45 -10.32
N ALA A 94 -2.37 -12.40 -11.10
CA ALA A 94 -2.39 -12.56 -12.56
C ALA A 94 -0.98 -12.98 -13.00
N GLU A 95 -0.87 -14.05 -13.80
CA GLU A 95 0.42 -14.57 -14.35
C GLU A 95 1.21 -13.49 -15.12
N SER A 96 0.52 -12.44 -15.57
CA SER A 96 1.09 -11.32 -16.31
C SER A 96 1.82 -10.28 -15.43
N LEU A 97 1.70 -10.37 -14.09
CA LEU A 97 2.27 -9.39 -13.17
C LEU A 97 3.51 -9.95 -12.47
N ILE A 98 4.59 -9.17 -12.53
CA ILE A 98 5.80 -9.38 -11.75
C ILE A 98 5.66 -8.54 -10.48
N CYS A 99 5.86 -9.15 -9.32
CA CYS A 99 5.79 -8.51 -8.02
C CYS A 99 7.16 -8.56 -7.34
N ASP A 100 7.69 -7.39 -7.00
CA ASP A 100 8.85 -7.22 -6.13
C ASP A 100 8.36 -6.85 -4.73
N PRO A 101 8.45 -7.74 -3.71
CA PRO A 101 7.97 -7.47 -2.37
C PRO A 101 8.68 -6.25 -1.76
N LEU A 102 7.92 -5.41 -1.05
CA LEU A 102 8.43 -4.20 -0.39
C LEU A 102 8.20 -4.22 1.12
N LEU A 103 6.98 -4.53 1.54
CA LEU A 103 6.55 -4.36 2.91
C LEU A 103 5.50 -5.41 3.29
N ARG A 104 5.68 -6.01 4.46
CA ARG A 104 4.64 -6.74 5.19
C ARG A 104 3.97 -5.80 6.16
N ASP A 105 2.67 -5.58 5.99
CA ASP A 105 1.87 -4.62 6.75
C ASP A 105 0.74 -5.38 7.49
N PRO A 106 0.92 -5.70 8.79
CA PRO A 106 -0.02 -6.51 9.55
C PRO A 106 -1.31 -5.75 9.84
N PHE A 107 -2.40 -6.47 10.01
CA PHE A 107 -3.63 -5.88 10.55
C PHE A 107 -3.55 -5.87 12.08
N VAL A 108 -3.92 -4.74 12.65
CA VAL A 108 -3.84 -4.45 14.08
C VAL A 108 -5.14 -3.83 14.56
N LEU A 109 -5.45 -3.97 15.83
CA LEU A 109 -6.59 -3.32 16.44
C LEU A 109 -6.21 -1.90 16.86
N VAL A 110 -7.08 -0.93 16.61
CA VAL A 110 -6.94 0.45 17.09
C VAL A 110 -8.12 0.85 17.96
N MET A 111 -7.82 1.44 19.10
CA MET A 111 -8.80 2.03 20.01
C MET A 111 -8.28 3.34 20.61
N GLN A 112 -9.14 4.06 21.30
CA GLN A 112 -8.73 5.26 22.05
C GLN A 112 -7.68 4.87 23.09
N LYS A 113 -6.66 5.70 23.23
CA LYS A 113 -5.61 5.50 24.24
C LYS A 113 -6.22 5.56 25.65
N ASN A 114 -5.89 4.59 26.48
CA ASN A 114 -6.39 4.47 27.84
C ASN A 114 -7.91 4.16 27.94
N ALA A 115 -8.54 3.64 26.90
CA ALA A 115 -9.97 3.33 26.91
C ALA A 115 -10.37 2.20 27.88
N GLY A 116 -9.41 1.39 28.34
CA GLY A 116 -9.66 0.32 29.31
C GLY A 116 -10.43 -0.90 28.77
N PHE A 117 -10.64 -0.99 27.45
CA PHE A 117 -11.30 -2.13 26.82
C PHE A 117 -10.33 -3.29 26.60
N ASP A 118 -10.83 -4.52 26.75
CA ASP A 118 -10.09 -5.72 26.37
C ASP A 118 -10.27 -5.97 24.84
N PRO A 119 -9.17 -6.07 24.07
CA PRO A 119 -9.22 -6.41 22.65
C PRO A 119 -9.99 -7.69 22.34
N VAL A 120 -9.97 -8.70 23.21
CA VAL A 120 -10.72 -9.96 23.02
C VAL A 120 -12.21 -9.72 23.16
N ALA A 121 -12.64 -8.99 24.18
CA ALA A 121 -14.04 -8.67 24.42
C ALA A 121 -14.66 -7.84 23.28
N LEU A 122 -13.88 -6.96 22.64
CA LEU A 122 -14.34 -6.20 21.47
C LEU A 122 -14.69 -7.11 20.30
N LEU A 123 -13.94 -8.19 20.07
CA LEU A 123 -14.19 -9.14 18.99
C LEU A 123 -15.40 -10.05 19.27
N ASP A 124 -15.71 -10.32 20.52
CA ASP A 124 -16.89 -11.11 20.92
C ASP A 124 -18.20 -10.30 20.81
N GLY A 125 -18.11 -9.01 20.53
CA GLY A 125 -19.27 -8.12 20.45
C GLY A 125 -19.95 -7.87 21.80
N SER A 126 -19.29 -8.20 22.92
CA SER A 126 -19.78 -8.03 24.29
C SER A 126 -19.71 -6.59 24.78
N ASP A 127 -18.90 -5.75 24.15
CA ASP A 127 -18.75 -4.33 24.46
C ASP A 127 -19.69 -3.44 23.65
N ALA A 128 -20.18 -2.38 24.27
CA ALA A 128 -21.04 -1.39 23.63
C ALA A 128 -20.30 -0.50 22.62
N LEU A 129 -18.98 -0.63 22.49
CA LEU A 129 -18.16 0.19 21.60
C LEU A 129 -18.29 -0.28 20.14
N PRO A 130 -18.80 0.56 19.22
CA PRO A 130 -19.06 0.13 17.85
C PRO A 130 -17.77 -0.14 17.06
N PHE A 131 -17.82 -1.20 16.24
CA PHE A 131 -16.80 -1.47 15.23
C PHE A 131 -16.98 -0.53 14.02
N LEU A 132 -15.90 0.16 13.65
CA LEU A 132 -15.85 1.08 12.52
C LEU A 132 -15.17 0.36 11.35
N ARG A 133 -15.94 0.05 10.32
CA ARG A 133 -15.48 -0.73 9.16
C ARG A 133 -14.84 0.15 8.11
N PHE A 134 -13.88 -0.40 7.37
CA PHE A 134 -13.64 0.05 6.01
C PHE A 134 -14.77 -0.39 5.08
N ASN A 135 -15.11 0.46 4.10
CA ASN A 135 -16.03 0.10 3.05
C ASN A 135 -15.54 -1.16 2.32
N ARG A 136 -16.44 -2.11 2.08
CA ARG A 136 -16.16 -3.39 1.42
C ARG A 136 -15.81 -3.26 -0.07
N GLU A 137 -15.98 -2.09 -0.65
CA GLU A 137 -15.50 -1.79 -2.01
C GLU A 137 -13.98 -1.61 -2.07
N HIS A 138 -13.34 -1.30 -0.94
CA HIS A 138 -11.90 -1.24 -0.82
C HIS A 138 -11.28 -2.59 -0.49
N LEU A 139 -10.12 -2.89 -1.07
CA LEU A 139 -9.39 -4.14 -0.83
C LEU A 139 -9.16 -4.39 0.67
N ILE A 140 -8.78 -3.35 1.42
CA ILE A 140 -8.57 -3.45 2.87
C ILE A 140 -9.86 -3.88 3.61
N GLY A 141 -11.01 -3.32 3.22
CA GLY A 141 -12.31 -3.69 3.79
C GLY A 141 -12.66 -5.14 3.49
N MET A 142 -12.49 -5.57 2.23
CA MET A 142 -12.72 -6.98 1.83
C MET A 142 -11.82 -7.94 2.61
N GLN A 143 -10.53 -7.60 2.78
CA GLN A 143 -9.56 -8.44 3.50
C GLN A 143 -9.94 -8.59 4.98
N VAL A 144 -10.30 -7.49 5.66
CA VAL A 144 -10.74 -7.52 7.05
C VAL A 144 -12.00 -8.38 7.21
N GLU A 145 -13.01 -8.18 6.38
CA GLU A 145 -14.26 -8.94 6.43
C GLU A 145 -14.03 -10.44 6.18
N ALA A 146 -13.21 -10.78 5.19
CA ALA A 146 -12.86 -12.17 4.90
C ALA A 146 -12.12 -12.82 6.08
N HIS A 147 -11.25 -12.08 6.76
CA HIS A 147 -10.52 -12.57 7.92
C HIS A 147 -11.45 -12.79 9.13
N LEU A 148 -12.34 -11.84 9.42
CA LEU A 148 -13.36 -11.98 10.47
C LEU A 148 -14.26 -13.19 10.19
N ALA A 149 -14.73 -13.35 8.96
CA ALA A 149 -15.57 -14.49 8.57
C ALA A 149 -14.84 -15.84 8.73
N ARG A 150 -13.57 -15.94 8.33
CA ARG A 150 -12.73 -17.15 8.53
C ARG A 150 -12.61 -17.51 10.01
N ASN A 151 -12.58 -16.53 10.89
CA ASN A 151 -12.50 -16.72 12.34
C ASN A 151 -13.90 -16.81 13.00
N ARG A 152 -14.98 -16.85 12.22
CA ARG A 152 -16.38 -16.95 12.69
C ARG A 152 -16.79 -15.77 13.58
N ILE A 153 -16.24 -14.60 13.35
CA ILE A 153 -16.56 -13.36 14.07
C ILE A 153 -17.58 -12.59 13.23
N THR A 154 -18.67 -12.20 13.87
CA THR A 154 -19.73 -11.38 13.28
C THR A 154 -19.89 -10.13 14.11
N LEU A 155 -19.50 -8.99 13.56
CA LEU A 155 -19.63 -7.69 14.20
C LEU A 155 -20.79 -6.92 13.59
N PRO A 156 -21.52 -6.09 14.38
CA PRO A 156 -22.65 -5.29 13.89
C PRO A 156 -22.22 -4.41 12.68
N ASP A 157 -23.03 -4.41 11.64
CA ASP A 157 -22.81 -3.61 10.42
C ASP A 157 -23.52 -2.26 10.56
N ARG A 158 -22.88 -1.34 11.29
CA ARG A 158 -23.47 -0.03 11.61
C ARG A 158 -22.77 1.13 10.93
N TYR A 159 -21.45 1.04 10.75
CA TYR A 159 -20.64 2.12 10.21
C TYR A 159 -19.63 1.59 9.21
N ALA A 160 -19.55 2.23 8.03
CA ALA A 160 -18.55 1.96 7.02
C ALA A 160 -17.93 3.29 6.54
N PHE A 161 -16.63 3.31 6.32
CA PHE A 161 -15.86 4.49 5.93
C PHE A 161 -14.86 4.15 4.82
N ASP A 162 -14.61 5.14 3.96
CA ASP A 162 -13.60 5.01 2.89
C ASP A 162 -12.21 5.46 3.36
N SER A 163 -12.13 6.20 4.46
CA SER A 163 -10.89 6.84 4.92
C SER A 163 -10.49 6.39 6.31
N VAL A 164 -9.24 5.93 6.44
CA VAL A 164 -8.61 5.68 7.75
C VAL A 164 -8.61 6.92 8.64
N GLN A 165 -8.54 8.11 8.06
CA GLN A 165 -8.55 9.36 8.81
C GLN A 165 -9.90 9.62 9.50
N SER A 166 -11.01 9.28 8.82
CA SER A 166 -12.35 9.37 9.40
C SER A 166 -12.53 8.36 10.54
N ILE A 167 -12.08 7.12 10.32
CA ILE A 167 -12.07 6.08 11.35
C ILE A 167 -11.29 6.54 12.58
N LEU A 168 -10.04 6.98 12.40
CA LEU A 168 -9.18 7.37 13.51
C LEU A 168 -9.65 8.63 14.24
N ALA A 169 -10.35 9.54 13.58
CA ALA A 169 -11.00 10.66 14.23
C ALA A 169 -12.05 10.19 15.24
N ILE A 170 -12.92 9.27 14.85
CA ILE A 170 -13.99 8.72 15.69
C ILE A 170 -13.38 7.87 16.85
N VAL A 171 -12.37 7.06 16.54
CA VAL A 171 -11.63 6.28 17.56
C VAL A 171 -10.98 7.20 18.56
N ALA A 172 -10.35 8.29 18.14
CA ALA A 172 -9.69 9.26 19.01
C ALA A 172 -10.67 9.94 19.97
N ASP A 173 -11.93 10.08 19.57
CA ASP A 173 -13.01 10.63 20.43
C ASP A 173 -13.65 9.56 21.34
N GLY A 174 -13.17 8.30 21.30
CA GLY A 174 -13.68 7.22 22.14
C GLY A 174 -15.00 6.62 21.69
N ASN A 175 -15.42 6.89 20.45
CA ASN A 175 -16.73 6.50 19.92
C ASN A 175 -16.69 5.26 19.03
N GLY A 176 -15.63 4.46 19.10
CA GLY A 176 -15.48 3.23 18.34
C GLY A 176 -14.08 2.65 18.37
N TRP A 177 -13.93 1.51 17.73
CA TRP A 177 -12.66 0.83 17.49
C TRP A 177 -12.63 0.29 16.07
N SER A 178 -11.45 -0.06 15.57
CA SER A 178 -11.31 -0.57 14.21
C SER A 178 -10.15 -1.55 14.08
N ILE A 179 -10.11 -2.25 12.94
CA ILE A 179 -8.97 -3.01 12.47
C ILE A 179 -8.35 -2.21 11.32
N ILE A 180 -7.10 -1.81 11.49
CA ILE A 180 -6.34 -1.01 10.53
C ILE A 180 -4.96 -1.64 10.32
N THR A 181 -4.09 -0.98 9.56
CA THR A 181 -2.68 -1.37 9.46
C THR A 181 -1.77 -0.28 10.04
N PRO A 182 -0.53 -0.61 10.48
CA PRO A 182 0.46 0.37 10.89
C PRO A 182 0.71 1.44 9.83
N LEU A 183 0.73 1.07 8.56
CA LEU A 183 0.89 2.03 7.46
C LEU A 183 -0.30 2.99 7.36
N GLY A 184 -1.53 2.47 7.49
CA GLY A 184 -2.73 3.30 7.56
C GLY A 184 -2.73 4.25 8.76
N PHE A 185 -2.25 3.77 9.92
CA PHE A 185 -2.06 4.62 11.11
C PHE A 185 -1.05 5.74 10.86
N ALA A 186 0.05 5.46 10.17
CA ALA A 186 1.08 6.43 9.84
C ALA A 186 0.57 7.64 9.04
N ARG A 187 -0.47 7.47 8.22
CA ARG A 187 -1.12 8.58 7.49
C ARG A 187 -1.87 9.56 8.39
N ALA A 188 -2.30 9.12 9.54
CA ALA A 188 -3.18 9.89 10.42
C ALA A 188 -2.48 10.28 11.73
N GLN A 189 -1.20 10.62 11.68
CA GLN A 189 -0.36 10.96 12.84
C GLN A 189 -0.95 12.01 13.77
N ARG A 190 -1.81 12.90 13.28
CA ARG A 190 -2.52 13.88 14.11
C ARG A 190 -3.36 13.26 15.24
N PHE A 191 -3.67 11.97 15.13
CA PHE A 191 -4.43 11.23 16.13
C PHE A 191 -3.52 10.32 17.01
N ALA A 192 -2.22 10.21 16.70
CA ALA A 192 -1.30 9.26 17.33
C ALA A 192 -1.22 9.38 18.88
N GLU A 193 -1.39 10.58 19.40
CA GLU A 193 -1.37 10.80 20.86
C GLU A 193 -2.66 10.35 21.55
N ARG A 194 -3.77 10.23 20.80
CA ARG A 194 -5.11 9.95 21.33
C ARG A 194 -5.57 8.52 21.10
N VAL A 195 -4.91 7.77 20.20
CA VAL A 195 -5.22 6.38 19.88
C VAL A 195 -4.03 5.48 20.16
N ALA A 196 -4.28 4.19 20.35
CA ALA A 196 -3.24 3.18 20.54
C ALA A 196 -3.48 1.99 19.63
N LEU A 197 -2.38 1.41 19.13
CA LEU A 197 -2.38 0.15 18.40
C LEU A 197 -2.20 -1.00 19.36
N HIS A 198 -2.95 -2.07 19.14
CA HIS A 198 -2.88 -3.31 19.90
C HIS A 198 -2.74 -4.50 18.96
N PRO A 199 -2.09 -5.59 19.39
CA PRO A 199 -2.14 -6.85 18.66
C PRO A 199 -3.59 -7.24 18.41
N LEU A 200 -3.88 -7.67 17.17
CA LEU A 200 -5.17 -8.26 16.85
C LEU A 200 -5.19 -9.67 17.44
N PRO A 201 -6.11 -10.01 18.38
CA PRO A 201 -6.14 -11.33 19.02
C PRO A 201 -6.77 -12.40 18.11
N LEU A 202 -6.26 -12.51 16.88
CA LEU A 202 -6.63 -13.45 15.83
C LEU A 202 -5.38 -14.04 15.20
N PRO A 203 -5.49 -15.15 14.46
CA PRO A 203 -4.37 -15.69 13.69
C PRO A 203 -3.72 -14.62 12.83
N ASP A 204 -2.42 -14.80 12.57
CA ASP A 204 -1.61 -13.84 11.82
C ASP A 204 -2.26 -13.42 10.49
N PHE A 205 -2.38 -12.13 10.32
CA PHE A 205 -3.06 -11.52 9.19
C PHE A 205 -2.33 -10.24 8.77
N ALA A 206 -1.82 -10.24 7.56
CA ALA A 206 -1.09 -9.12 6.98
C ALA A 206 -1.36 -9.01 5.48
N ARG A 207 -1.26 -7.80 4.95
CA ARG A 207 -1.17 -7.58 3.51
C ARG A 207 0.29 -7.44 3.09
N ARG A 208 0.58 -7.80 1.85
CA ARG A 208 1.87 -7.53 1.22
C ARG A 208 1.71 -6.33 0.31
N ILE A 209 2.63 -5.39 0.42
CA ILE A 209 2.75 -4.29 -0.52
C ILE A 209 3.96 -4.55 -1.37
N SER A 210 3.78 -4.49 -2.69
CA SER A 210 4.80 -4.80 -3.68
C SER A 210 4.87 -3.73 -4.75
N LEU A 211 6.04 -3.60 -5.36
CA LEU A 211 6.16 -2.96 -6.64
C LEU A 211 5.77 -3.98 -7.72
N MET A 212 4.84 -3.62 -8.56
CA MET A 212 4.32 -4.45 -9.64
C MET A 212 4.64 -3.86 -11.00
N SER A 213 5.04 -4.71 -11.93
CA SER A 213 5.26 -4.38 -13.33
C SER A 213 4.74 -5.50 -14.23
N ARG A 214 4.60 -5.23 -15.55
CA ARG A 214 3.96 -6.15 -16.48
C ARG A 214 4.90 -7.15 -17.14
N SER A 215 6.13 -6.79 -17.44
CA SER A 215 7.01 -7.61 -18.26
C SER A 215 8.44 -7.68 -17.76
N ASP A 216 9.18 -8.70 -18.21
CA ASP A 216 10.59 -8.83 -17.90
C ASP A 216 11.45 -7.69 -18.45
N SER A 217 10.98 -6.98 -19.49
CA SER A 217 11.68 -5.82 -20.05
C SER A 217 11.74 -4.62 -19.09
N ASP A 218 10.76 -4.50 -18.20
CA ASP A 218 10.68 -3.43 -17.20
C ASP A 218 11.42 -3.80 -15.90
N ARG A 219 11.84 -5.06 -15.79
CA ARG A 219 12.39 -5.65 -14.56
C ARG A 219 13.61 -4.93 -13.98
N PRO A 220 14.65 -4.51 -14.75
CA PRO A 220 15.79 -3.78 -14.21
C PRO A 220 15.40 -2.45 -13.57
N VAL A 221 14.48 -1.71 -14.19
CA VAL A 221 13.96 -0.43 -13.68
C VAL A 221 13.10 -0.66 -12.45
N ALA A 222 12.17 -1.62 -12.52
CA ALA A 222 11.31 -2.00 -11.42
C ALA A 222 12.13 -2.42 -10.19
N HIS A 223 13.14 -3.27 -10.38
CA HIS A 223 14.01 -3.75 -9.30
C HIS A 223 14.81 -2.62 -8.64
N ALA A 224 15.35 -1.68 -9.43
CA ALA A 224 16.07 -0.51 -8.91
C ALA A 224 15.14 0.40 -8.07
N ILE A 225 13.92 0.63 -8.56
CA ILE A 225 12.89 1.40 -7.83
C ILE A 225 12.49 0.67 -6.55
N ALA A 226 12.31 -0.66 -6.60
CA ALA A 226 11.96 -1.46 -5.42
C ALA A 226 13.05 -1.39 -4.34
N ALA A 227 14.33 -1.49 -4.71
CA ALA A 227 15.44 -1.35 -3.77
C ALA A 227 15.47 0.03 -3.10
N LEU A 228 15.23 1.09 -3.88
CA LEU A 228 15.12 2.46 -3.37
C LEU A 228 13.93 2.62 -2.42
N LEU A 229 12.78 2.09 -2.80
CA LEU A 229 11.56 2.13 -1.98
C LEU A 229 11.74 1.38 -0.65
N ARG A 230 12.38 0.20 -0.63
CA ARG A 230 12.64 -0.51 0.64
C ARG A 230 13.42 0.36 1.61
N SER A 231 14.46 1.07 1.15
CA SER A 231 15.23 1.98 1.99
C SER A 231 14.39 3.14 2.52
N ILE A 232 13.61 3.77 1.65
CA ILE A 232 12.73 4.90 2.04
C ILE A 232 11.68 4.42 3.05
N VAL A 233 10.98 3.30 2.77
CA VAL A 233 9.95 2.75 3.64
C VAL A 233 10.51 2.33 4.99
N ALA A 234 11.69 1.70 5.02
CA ALA A 234 12.37 1.32 6.25
C ALA A 234 12.61 2.54 7.16
N GLN A 235 13.05 3.65 6.59
CA GLN A 235 13.41 4.86 7.34
C GLN A 235 12.18 5.72 7.70
N SER A 236 11.25 5.89 6.76
CA SER A 236 10.13 6.83 6.94
C SER A 236 8.92 6.21 7.60
N GLU A 237 8.70 4.89 7.47
CA GLU A 237 7.50 4.21 7.98
C GLU A 237 7.85 3.19 9.05
N VAL A 238 8.67 2.19 8.74
CA VAL A 238 8.91 1.04 9.63
C VAL A 238 9.63 1.47 10.89
N GLY A 239 10.74 2.18 10.77
CA GLY A 239 11.56 2.60 11.91
C GLY A 239 10.77 3.41 12.95
N PRO A 240 10.10 4.51 12.58
CA PRO A 240 9.32 5.33 13.52
C PRO A 240 8.18 4.56 14.20
N ILE A 241 7.49 3.68 13.47
CA ILE A 241 6.37 2.90 14.04
C ILE A 241 6.88 1.85 15.03
N ILE A 242 7.96 1.11 14.69
CA ILE A 242 8.55 0.14 15.61
C ILE A 242 9.11 0.84 16.86
N ALA A 243 9.68 2.03 16.73
CA ALA A 243 10.14 2.80 17.89
C ALA A 243 8.98 3.15 18.84
N ALA A 244 7.79 3.46 18.31
CA ALA A 244 6.59 3.75 19.08
C ALA A 244 5.88 2.48 19.61
N TYR A 245 5.94 1.38 18.85
CA TYR A 245 5.27 0.10 19.11
C TYR A 245 6.24 -1.06 18.91
N PRO A 246 7.17 -1.34 19.87
CA PRO A 246 8.22 -2.36 19.73
C PRO A 246 7.71 -3.78 19.46
N TRP A 247 6.48 -4.10 19.85
CA TRP A 247 5.85 -5.39 19.59
C TRP A 247 5.58 -5.67 18.10
N LEU A 248 5.62 -4.63 17.23
CA LEU A 248 5.51 -4.76 15.79
C LEU A 248 6.82 -5.21 15.12
N ALA A 249 7.94 -5.25 15.86
CA ALA A 249 9.21 -5.72 15.30
C ALA A 249 9.08 -7.16 14.80
N GLY A 250 9.53 -7.39 13.56
CA GLY A 250 9.45 -8.70 12.89
C GLY A 250 8.10 -9.00 12.20
N VAL A 251 7.02 -8.28 12.55
CA VAL A 251 5.71 -8.45 11.90
C VAL A 251 5.36 -7.30 10.97
N PHE A 252 5.81 -6.08 11.25
CA PHE A 252 5.79 -4.93 10.36
C PHE A 252 7.22 -4.69 9.85
N ALA A 253 7.53 -5.13 8.65
CA ALA A 253 8.90 -5.16 8.14
C ALA A 253 8.96 -4.99 6.63
N THR A 254 10.06 -4.42 6.14
CA THR A 254 10.40 -4.50 4.72
C THR A 254 10.68 -5.96 4.35
N LEU A 255 10.33 -6.32 3.12
CA LEU A 255 10.51 -7.65 2.55
C LEU A 255 11.67 -7.64 1.54
N ASP A 256 12.44 -8.70 1.55
CA ASP A 256 13.49 -8.94 0.56
C ASP A 256 12.90 -9.58 -0.73
N PRO A 257 13.62 -9.49 -1.88
CA PRO A 257 13.16 -10.09 -3.13
C PRO A 257 12.91 -11.61 -3.07
N SER A 258 13.47 -12.28 -2.07
CA SER A 258 13.35 -13.73 -1.85
C SER A 258 12.18 -14.10 -0.92
N ASP A 259 11.50 -13.13 -0.28
CA ASP A 259 10.35 -13.33 0.59
C ASP A 259 9.05 -13.37 -0.25
#